data_1bea32ca16dc8d31966856f8ce3dbbd9
#
_entry.id   1bea32ca16dc8d31966856f8ce3dbbd9
#
_cell.length_a   1.000
_cell.length_b   1.000
_cell.length_c   1.000
_cell.angle_alpha   90.00
_cell.angle_beta   90.00
_cell.angle_gamma   90.00
#
_symmetry.space_group_name_H-M   'P 1'
#
loop_
_entity.id
_entity.type
_entity.pdbx_description
1 polymer ?
#
loop_
_entity_poly.entity_id
_entity_poly.type
_entity_poly.pdbx_seq_one_letter_code
_entity_poly.pdbx_strand_id
1 'polypeptide(L)'
;MNRLILAMGVPDHMQLRQLKADQAPAELPGNSGLVTALLPFLKHRGIDVDLRLLGRKGPLDAKGAQGLLNLVCDAGVQRKSLARIAEWEATGLPVVHSAAQVAACARDALPQSLGKLPGLVVPNCSEYPGGKDLDAHLKAQGHRLPVLLRPPGLHSSKELTRVDQAKALPKACERRYVTNFVDSRGEDGWYRKRRVIWAGGKLFARHQLASPDWNVIGDARRHMVDAPQLIEEERAFLASKPNAETQGPQACVKAAFQHLGLQFGVCDYACLANGKALIFELNPCFQLTGSLPQKSRLDWRYLEANNEEILAALLAGIGRQIAAKAGIRGN
;
A
#
# COMPACT_ATOMS: atom_id res chain seq x y z
N MET A 1 -5.02 -22.88 -12.78
CA MET A 1 -4.99 -22.59 -11.33
C MET A 1 -6.42 -22.75 -10.80
N ASN A 2 -6.64 -23.77 -9.95
CA ASN A 2 -7.99 -24.16 -9.53
C ASN A 2 -8.29 -23.85 -8.06
N ARG A 3 -7.25 -23.65 -7.23
CA ARG A 3 -7.40 -23.37 -5.80
C ARG A 3 -6.27 -22.47 -5.28
N LEU A 4 -6.64 -21.43 -4.52
CA LEU A 4 -5.74 -20.47 -3.88
C LEU A 4 -6.04 -20.31 -2.39
N ILE A 5 -4.98 -20.07 -1.60
CA ILE A 5 -5.12 -19.55 -0.25
C ILE A 5 -4.98 -18.03 -0.31
N LEU A 6 -5.95 -17.30 0.25
CA LEU A 6 -5.83 -15.86 0.51
C LEU A 6 -5.51 -15.67 1.99
N ALA A 7 -4.29 -15.26 2.30
CA ALA A 7 -3.79 -15.16 3.67
C ALA A 7 -3.79 -13.69 4.14
N MET A 8 -4.74 -13.33 4.99
CA MET A 8 -4.89 -11.97 5.52
C MET A 8 -4.11 -11.80 6.83
N GLY A 9 -3.38 -10.69 6.92
CA GLY A 9 -2.69 -10.29 8.13
C GLY A 9 -3.63 -9.83 9.24
N VAL A 10 -3.26 -10.11 10.48
CA VAL A 10 -3.96 -9.66 11.68
C VAL A 10 -2.98 -8.86 12.52
N PRO A 11 -3.34 -7.65 13.01
CA PRO A 11 -2.49 -6.88 13.92
C PRO A 11 -2.08 -7.68 15.15
N ASP A 12 -0.82 -7.56 15.55
CA ASP A 12 -0.21 -8.37 16.63
C ASP A 12 -0.87 -8.21 18.00
N HIS A 13 -1.54 -7.06 18.21
CA HIS A 13 -2.28 -6.76 19.45
C HIS A 13 -3.73 -7.27 19.42
N MET A 14 -4.25 -7.65 18.24
CA MET A 14 -5.62 -8.17 18.12
C MET A 14 -5.68 -9.63 18.53
N GLN A 15 -6.71 -9.97 19.32
CA GLN A 15 -7.09 -11.34 19.58
C GLN A 15 -8.26 -11.73 18.67
N LEU A 16 -8.03 -12.71 17.81
CA LEU A 16 -9.12 -13.31 17.05
C LEU A 16 -9.98 -14.13 18.00
N ARG A 17 -11.18 -13.66 18.28
CA ARG A 17 -12.20 -14.47 18.96
C ARG A 17 -12.70 -15.54 17.97
N GLN A 18 -12.93 -16.75 18.48
CA GLN A 18 -13.58 -17.78 17.69
C GLN A 18 -15.04 -17.38 17.53
N LEU A 19 -15.41 -16.97 16.31
CA LEU A 19 -16.81 -16.76 15.97
C LEU A 19 -17.49 -18.12 15.89
N LYS A 20 -18.75 -18.20 16.33
CA LYS A 20 -19.59 -19.38 16.09
C LYS A 20 -19.80 -19.51 14.58
N ALA A 21 -20.03 -20.72 14.07
CA ALA A 21 -20.12 -21.00 12.65
C ALA A 21 -21.20 -20.20 11.90
N ASP A 22 -22.17 -19.66 12.61
CA ASP A 22 -23.30 -18.86 12.12
C ASP A 22 -23.04 -17.34 12.16
N GLN A 23 -21.91 -16.91 12.73
CA GLN A 23 -21.54 -15.50 12.83
C GLN A 23 -20.50 -15.16 11.77
N ALA A 24 -20.92 -14.50 10.68
CA ALA A 24 -19.98 -13.83 9.79
C ALA A 24 -19.21 -12.75 10.56
N PRO A 25 -17.88 -12.61 10.36
CA PRO A 25 -17.13 -11.52 10.97
C PRO A 25 -17.72 -10.21 10.50
N ALA A 26 -18.14 -9.35 11.43
CA ALA A 26 -18.72 -8.04 11.13
C ALA A 26 -17.74 -7.13 10.37
N GLU A 27 -16.43 -7.33 10.59
CA GLU A 27 -15.36 -6.62 9.88
C GLU A 27 -14.16 -7.55 9.65
N LEU A 28 -13.67 -7.61 8.41
CA LEU A 28 -12.38 -8.22 8.11
C LEU A 28 -11.26 -7.22 8.47
N PRO A 29 -10.20 -7.65 9.17
CA PRO A 29 -9.11 -6.76 9.52
C PRO A 29 -8.44 -6.20 8.26
N GLY A 30 -8.20 -4.91 8.23
CA GLY A 30 -7.48 -4.10 7.26
C GLY A 30 -7.37 -4.59 5.82
N ASN A 31 -7.63 -3.76 4.83
CA ASN A 31 -7.57 -4.05 3.39
C ASN A 31 -8.56 -5.10 2.87
N SER A 32 -9.69 -5.26 3.55
CA SER A 32 -10.80 -6.09 3.06
C SER A 32 -11.30 -5.69 1.66
N GLY A 33 -11.08 -4.44 1.24
CA GLY A 33 -11.52 -3.93 -0.06
C GLY A 33 -10.93 -4.66 -1.28
N LEU A 34 -9.67 -5.13 -1.22
CA LEU A 34 -9.12 -5.98 -2.27
C LEU A 34 -9.77 -7.38 -2.22
N VAL A 35 -9.90 -7.96 -1.03
CA VAL A 35 -10.50 -9.29 -0.85
C VAL A 35 -11.94 -9.27 -1.31
N THR A 36 -12.71 -8.24 -0.94
CA THR A 36 -14.12 -8.09 -1.34
C THR A 36 -14.29 -8.04 -2.86
N ALA A 37 -13.37 -7.39 -3.57
CA ALA A 37 -13.39 -7.33 -5.03
C ALA A 37 -12.87 -8.65 -5.67
N LEU A 38 -11.84 -9.25 -5.07
CA LEU A 38 -11.15 -10.40 -5.63
C LEU A 38 -11.95 -11.71 -5.49
N LEU A 39 -12.64 -11.93 -4.36
CA LEU A 39 -13.39 -13.15 -4.11
C LEU A 39 -14.45 -13.47 -5.18
N PRO A 40 -15.39 -12.55 -5.52
CA PRO A 40 -16.37 -12.82 -6.57
C PRO A 40 -15.71 -12.96 -7.94
N PHE A 41 -14.64 -12.21 -8.21
CA PHE A 41 -13.88 -12.28 -9.45
C PHE A 41 -13.19 -13.64 -9.66
N LEU A 42 -12.60 -14.23 -8.60
CA LEU A 42 -12.00 -15.56 -8.63
C LEU A 42 -13.07 -16.65 -8.76
N LYS A 43 -14.14 -16.54 -7.99
CA LYS A 43 -15.27 -17.50 -8.04
C LYS A 43 -15.90 -17.58 -9.44
N HIS A 44 -16.11 -16.44 -10.08
CA HIS A 44 -16.64 -16.39 -11.46
C HIS A 44 -15.74 -17.12 -12.48
N ARG A 45 -14.43 -17.22 -12.18
CA ARG A 45 -13.43 -17.94 -13.01
C ARG A 45 -13.20 -19.39 -12.57
N GLY A 46 -14.05 -19.93 -11.70
CA GLY A 46 -13.95 -21.30 -11.22
C GLY A 46 -12.76 -21.58 -10.31
N ILE A 47 -12.19 -20.53 -9.70
CA ILE A 47 -11.06 -20.66 -8.76
C ILE A 47 -11.63 -20.79 -7.34
N ASP A 48 -11.38 -21.93 -6.70
CA ASP A 48 -11.70 -22.15 -5.29
C ASP A 48 -10.76 -21.35 -4.38
N VAL A 49 -11.31 -20.75 -3.33
CA VAL A 49 -10.57 -19.85 -2.43
C VAL A 49 -10.70 -20.30 -0.98
N ASP A 50 -9.56 -20.53 -0.35
CA ASP A 50 -9.43 -20.74 1.09
C ASP A 50 -8.97 -19.42 1.74
N LEU A 51 -9.88 -18.69 2.37
CA LEU A 51 -9.57 -17.43 3.06
C LEU A 51 -9.09 -17.70 4.48
N ARG A 52 -7.86 -17.28 4.80
CA ARG A 52 -7.25 -17.49 6.12
C ARG A 52 -6.83 -16.19 6.79
N LEU A 53 -7.18 -16.08 8.06
CA LEU A 53 -6.68 -15.05 8.96
C LEU A 53 -5.45 -15.57 9.72
N LEU A 54 -4.31 -14.88 9.59
CA LEU A 54 -3.02 -15.38 10.07
C LEU A 54 -2.72 -15.11 11.57
N GLY A 55 -3.70 -14.64 12.33
CA GLY A 55 -3.50 -14.28 13.73
C GLY A 55 -3.39 -15.46 14.72
N ARG A 56 -3.56 -16.72 14.28
CA ARG A 56 -3.51 -17.92 15.12
C ARG A 56 -2.50 -18.95 14.62
N LYS A 57 -1.88 -19.66 15.56
CA LYS A 57 -1.20 -20.92 15.26
C LYS A 57 -2.23 -21.94 14.78
N GLY A 58 -1.97 -22.61 13.69
CA GLY A 58 -2.80 -23.64 13.13
C GLY A 58 -1.99 -24.49 12.15
N PRO A 59 -2.47 -25.63 11.67
CA PRO A 59 -1.70 -26.45 10.74
C PRO A 59 -1.41 -25.70 9.44
N LEU A 60 -0.22 -25.93 8.88
CA LEU A 60 0.18 -25.47 7.56
C LEU A 60 -0.33 -26.44 6.48
N ASP A 61 -1.64 -26.71 6.50
CA ASP A 61 -2.26 -27.60 5.52
C ASP A 61 -2.73 -26.79 4.30
N ALA A 62 -2.07 -27.02 3.18
CA ALA A 62 -2.39 -26.35 1.91
C ALA A 62 -3.70 -26.84 1.28
N LYS A 63 -4.25 -28.00 1.73
CA LYS A 63 -5.50 -28.61 1.21
C LYS A 63 -5.57 -28.64 -0.33
N GLY A 64 -4.46 -28.93 -0.99
CA GLY A 64 -4.36 -28.95 -2.45
C GLY A 64 -4.34 -27.57 -3.12
N ALA A 65 -4.13 -26.49 -2.39
CA ALA A 65 -3.93 -25.16 -2.98
C ALA A 65 -2.64 -25.12 -3.81
N GLN A 66 -2.70 -24.49 -4.97
CA GLN A 66 -1.57 -24.35 -5.89
C GLN A 66 -0.69 -23.15 -5.57
N GLY A 67 -1.14 -22.27 -4.68
CA GLY A 67 -0.38 -21.15 -4.20
C GLY A 67 -1.10 -20.38 -3.09
N LEU A 68 -0.34 -19.51 -2.44
CA LEU A 68 -0.81 -18.63 -1.40
C LEU A 68 -0.59 -17.17 -1.82
N LEU A 69 -1.61 -16.36 -1.67
CA LEU A 69 -1.55 -14.92 -1.85
C LEU A 69 -1.38 -14.26 -0.48
N ASN A 70 -0.23 -13.67 -0.25
CA ASN A 70 0.05 -12.94 0.98
C ASN A 70 -0.60 -11.54 0.93
N LEU A 71 -1.61 -11.34 1.76
CA LEU A 71 -2.36 -10.09 1.91
C LEU A 71 -2.06 -9.40 3.24
N VAL A 72 -0.89 -9.66 3.83
CA VAL A 72 -0.35 -8.86 4.93
C VAL A 72 -0.01 -7.49 4.38
N CYS A 73 -0.54 -6.43 4.99
CA CYS A 73 -0.44 -5.07 4.46
C CYS A 73 0.48 -4.15 5.27
N ASP A 74 0.73 -4.47 6.54
CA ASP A 74 1.57 -3.65 7.41
C ASP A 74 2.55 -4.53 8.21
N ALA A 75 3.79 -4.57 7.75
CA ALA A 75 4.85 -5.33 8.37
C ALA A 75 5.17 -4.84 9.80
N GLY A 76 4.93 -3.58 10.11
CA GLY A 76 5.24 -2.99 11.42
C GLY A 76 4.32 -3.46 12.55
N VAL A 77 3.07 -3.82 12.24
CA VAL A 77 2.06 -4.23 13.23
C VAL A 77 1.49 -5.63 13.00
N GLN A 78 1.91 -6.33 11.94
CA GLN A 78 1.47 -7.69 11.58
C GLN A 78 2.66 -8.66 11.50
N ARG A 79 3.64 -8.50 12.41
CA ARG A 79 4.90 -9.28 12.42
C ARG A 79 4.66 -10.77 12.59
N LYS A 80 3.70 -11.16 13.47
CA LYS A 80 3.32 -12.58 13.66
C LYS A 80 2.71 -13.19 12.41
N SER A 81 1.91 -12.39 11.68
CA SER A 81 1.35 -12.83 10.41
C SER A 81 2.43 -13.03 9.35
N LEU A 82 3.44 -12.13 9.27
CA LEU A 82 4.58 -12.31 8.37
C LEU A 82 5.44 -13.51 8.74
N ALA A 83 5.69 -13.77 10.01
CA ALA A 83 6.39 -14.97 10.44
C ALA A 83 5.64 -16.24 9.98
N ARG A 84 4.30 -16.21 10.02
CA ARG A 84 3.47 -17.31 9.53
C ARG A 84 3.57 -17.50 8.01
N ILE A 85 3.69 -16.40 7.25
CA ILE A 85 3.94 -16.49 5.80
C ILE A 85 5.31 -17.15 5.53
N ALA A 86 6.35 -16.80 6.28
CA ALA A 86 7.66 -17.41 6.13
C ALA A 86 7.63 -18.93 6.42
N GLU A 87 6.83 -19.38 7.39
CA GLU A 87 6.61 -20.80 7.64
C GLU A 87 5.95 -21.49 6.43
N TRP A 88 4.96 -20.85 5.77
CA TRP A 88 4.37 -21.37 4.54
C TRP A 88 5.39 -21.44 3.38
N GLU A 89 6.25 -20.44 3.24
CA GLU A 89 7.31 -20.46 2.23
C GLU A 89 8.23 -21.66 2.42
N ALA A 90 8.57 -21.99 3.68
CA ALA A 90 9.42 -23.11 4.00
C ALA A 90 8.82 -24.49 3.66
N THR A 91 7.49 -24.59 3.47
CA THR A 91 6.84 -25.84 3.02
C THR A 91 7.00 -26.08 1.51
N GLY A 92 7.56 -25.13 0.75
CA GLY A 92 7.65 -25.18 -0.71
C GLY A 92 6.37 -24.74 -1.44
N LEU A 93 5.30 -24.34 -0.73
CA LEU A 93 4.11 -23.77 -1.37
C LEU A 93 4.47 -22.46 -2.06
N PRO A 94 4.12 -22.25 -3.36
CA PRO A 94 4.33 -20.99 -4.03
C PRO A 94 3.58 -19.85 -3.31
N VAL A 95 4.32 -18.90 -2.75
CA VAL A 95 3.76 -17.72 -2.07
C VAL A 95 3.96 -16.50 -2.95
N VAL A 96 2.88 -15.83 -3.32
CA VAL A 96 2.91 -14.52 -4.00
C VAL A 96 3.04 -13.44 -2.94
N HIS A 97 4.05 -12.61 -3.05
CA HIS A 97 4.59 -11.69 -2.05
C HIS A 97 5.16 -12.42 -0.83
N SER A 98 6.44 -12.71 -0.90
CA SER A 98 7.18 -13.31 0.22
C SER A 98 7.10 -12.43 1.48
N ALA A 99 7.34 -13.03 2.63
CA ALA A 99 7.44 -12.28 3.88
C ALA A 99 8.51 -11.17 3.79
N ALA A 100 9.63 -11.45 3.13
CA ALA A 100 10.70 -10.48 2.90
C ALA A 100 10.27 -9.32 1.98
N GLN A 101 9.54 -9.60 0.89
CA GLN A 101 9.01 -8.57 -0.01
C GLN A 101 8.04 -7.62 0.72
N VAL A 102 7.15 -8.16 1.55
CA VAL A 102 6.23 -7.34 2.36
C VAL A 102 6.98 -6.55 3.42
N ALA A 103 7.98 -7.13 4.08
CA ALA A 103 8.83 -6.44 5.05
C ALA A 103 9.59 -5.27 4.41
N ALA A 104 10.07 -5.42 3.18
CA ALA A 104 10.75 -4.35 2.44
C ALA A 104 9.85 -3.15 2.10
N CYS A 105 8.52 -3.32 2.17
CA CYS A 105 7.54 -2.26 2.00
C CYS A 105 7.21 -1.52 3.31
N ALA A 106 7.73 -1.96 4.47
CA ALA A 106 7.54 -1.24 5.73
C ALA A 106 8.06 0.20 5.62
N ARG A 107 7.40 1.15 6.29
CA ARG A 107 7.71 2.59 6.17
C ARG A 107 9.17 2.90 6.50
N ASP A 108 9.70 2.27 7.53
CA ASP A 108 11.09 2.41 8.00
C ASP A 108 12.09 1.60 7.15
N ALA A 109 11.63 0.60 6.40
CA ALA A 109 12.45 -0.17 5.47
C ALA A 109 12.54 0.47 4.07
N LEU A 110 11.52 1.22 3.64
CA LEU A 110 11.45 1.83 2.30
C LEU A 110 12.68 2.69 1.95
N PRO A 111 13.24 3.53 2.84
CA PRO A 111 14.44 4.32 2.52
C PRO A 111 15.64 3.45 2.15
N GLN A 112 15.83 2.31 2.81
CA GLN A 112 16.90 1.36 2.49
C GLN A 112 16.60 0.58 1.21
N SER A 113 15.33 0.17 1.04
CA SER A 113 14.90 -0.65 -0.10
C SER A 113 14.90 0.12 -1.42
N LEU A 114 14.49 1.38 -1.42
CA LEU A 114 14.25 2.17 -2.64
C LEU A 114 15.10 3.44 -2.76
N GLY A 115 15.72 3.92 -1.68
CA GLY A 115 16.38 5.23 -1.64
C GLY A 115 17.56 5.39 -2.61
N LYS A 116 18.10 4.28 -3.14
CA LYS A 116 19.18 4.29 -4.14
C LYS A 116 18.68 4.25 -5.59
N LEU A 117 17.38 4.06 -5.80
CA LEU A 117 16.83 4.02 -7.16
C LEU A 117 16.80 5.42 -7.78
N PRO A 118 17.28 5.56 -9.01
CA PRO A 118 17.31 6.87 -9.67
C PRO A 118 15.89 7.42 -9.89
N GLY A 119 15.75 8.73 -9.79
CA GLY A 119 14.46 9.41 -9.99
C GLY A 119 13.47 9.29 -8.82
N LEU A 120 13.82 8.58 -7.74
CA LEU A 120 13.02 8.52 -6.52
C LEU A 120 13.58 9.46 -5.45
N VAL A 121 12.68 10.00 -4.65
CA VAL A 121 12.94 10.60 -3.34
C VAL A 121 12.15 9.80 -2.32
N VAL A 122 12.84 9.07 -1.46
CA VAL A 122 12.24 8.31 -0.37
C VAL A 122 12.71 8.96 0.94
N PRO A 123 11.82 9.66 1.66
CA PRO A 123 12.21 10.36 2.87
C PRO A 123 12.76 9.42 3.92
N ASN A 124 13.81 9.85 4.66
CA ASN A 124 14.28 9.08 5.81
C ASN A 124 13.12 8.82 6.77
N CYS A 125 12.98 7.57 7.19
CA CYS A 125 11.94 7.12 8.11
C CYS A 125 12.53 6.15 9.11
N SER A 126 12.20 6.33 10.39
CA SER A 126 12.57 5.41 11.46
C SER A 126 11.42 5.16 12.41
N GLU A 127 11.45 4.02 13.11
CA GLU A 127 10.53 3.74 14.19
C GLU A 127 11.09 4.30 15.51
N TYR A 128 10.35 5.21 16.14
CA TYR A 128 10.57 5.63 17.52
C TYR A 128 9.79 4.71 18.46
N PRO A 129 10.46 4.02 19.41
CA PRO A 129 9.81 3.01 20.26
C PRO A 129 8.85 3.60 21.30
N GLY A 130 8.91 4.91 21.52
CA GLY A 130 8.19 5.61 22.57
C GLY A 130 9.11 6.02 23.73
N GLY A 131 8.61 6.86 24.63
CA GLY A 131 9.33 7.35 25.81
C GLY A 131 9.51 8.86 25.83
N LYS A 132 10.61 9.34 26.44
CA LYS A 132 10.81 10.77 26.73
C LYS A 132 11.80 11.50 25.84
N ASP A 133 12.59 10.79 25.04
CA ASP A 133 13.72 11.41 24.35
C ASP A 133 13.60 11.29 22.83
N LEU A 134 12.54 11.89 22.29
CA LEU A 134 12.33 11.95 20.87
C LEU A 134 13.41 12.80 20.16
N ASP A 135 13.89 13.89 20.81
CA ASP A 135 14.93 14.75 20.22
C ASP A 135 16.25 13.98 20.03
N ALA A 136 16.67 13.20 21.04
CA ALA A 136 17.84 12.33 20.91
C ALA A 136 17.66 11.28 19.82
N HIS A 137 16.48 10.69 19.69
CA HIS A 137 16.16 9.75 18.62
C HIS A 137 16.29 10.42 17.24
N LEU A 138 15.73 11.63 17.06
CA LEU A 138 15.85 12.38 15.80
C LEU A 138 17.31 12.57 15.41
N LYS A 139 18.14 13.00 16.35
CA LYS A 139 19.58 13.21 16.14
C LYS A 139 20.30 11.90 15.79
N ALA A 140 20.05 10.85 16.55
CA ALA A 140 20.68 9.54 16.36
C ALA A 140 20.31 8.91 15.01
N GLN A 141 19.07 9.12 14.51
CA GLN A 141 18.60 8.59 13.25
C GLN A 141 18.80 9.55 12.05
N GLY A 142 19.49 10.67 12.26
CA GLY A 142 19.79 11.65 11.21
C GLY A 142 18.56 12.38 10.65
N HIS A 143 17.49 12.48 11.45
CA HIS A 143 16.31 13.25 11.05
C HIS A 143 16.59 14.76 11.14
N ARG A 144 15.95 15.49 10.22
CA ARG A 144 15.98 16.95 10.19
C ARG A 144 14.56 17.50 10.17
N LEU A 145 14.30 18.51 10.98
CA LEU A 145 13.03 19.21 10.98
C LEU A 145 12.82 19.96 9.64
N PRO A 146 11.60 20.02 9.13
CA PRO A 146 10.37 19.44 9.70
C PRO A 146 10.32 17.91 9.62
N VAL A 147 9.65 17.27 10.60
CA VAL A 147 9.36 15.84 10.58
C VAL A 147 7.87 15.57 10.71
N LEU A 148 7.46 14.41 10.23
CA LEU A 148 6.12 13.87 10.38
C LEU A 148 6.13 12.77 11.43
N LEU A 149 5.21 12.84 12.38
CA LEU A 149 4.98 11.80 13.40
C LEU A 149 3.68 11.06 13.09
N ARG A 150 3.72 9.73 13.08
CA ARG A 150 2.58 8.87 12.79
C ARG A 150 2.55 7.66 13.71
N PRO A 151 1.39 7.30 14.30
CA PRO A 151 1.22 6.01 14.97
C PRO A 151 1.41 4.85 13.99
N PRO A 152 2.04 3.72 14.40
CA PRO A 152 2.06 2.51 13.59
C PRO A 152 0.66 1.94 13.37
N GLY A 153 0.46 1.25 12.23
CA GLY A 153 -0.80 0.58 11.91
C GLY A 153 -1.93 1.49 11.40
N LEU A 154 -1.71 2.80 11.37
CA LEU A 154 -2.70 3.73 10.82
C LEU A 154 -2.38 4.05 9.35
N HIS A 155 -3.32 3.70 8.48
CA HIS A 155 -3.27 4.00 7.04
C HIS A 155 -3.98 5.30 6.67
N SER A 156 -4.72 5.92 7.62
CA SER A 156 -5.30 7.25 7.45
C SER A 156 -4.33 8.31 7.96
N SER A 157 -4.33 9.49 7.33
CA SER A 157 -3.52 10.63 7.80
C SER A 157 -4.15 11.39 8.97
N LYS A 158 -5.15 10.84 9.64
CA LYS A 158 -5.90 11.53 10.71
C LYS A 158 -5.03 11.90 11.93
N GLU A 159 -4.05 11.04 12.24
CA GLU A 159 -3.12 11.27 13.36
C GLU A 159 -1.69 11.60 12.88
N LEU A 160 -1.56 12.05 11.62
CA LEU A 160 -0.29 12.51 11.09
C LEU A 160 -0.04 13.93 11.56
N THR A 161 1.00 14.13 12.36
CA THR A 161 1.38 15.43 12.90
C THR A 161 2.69 15.89 12.28
N ARG A 162 2.75 17.13 11.80
CA ARG A 162 3.97 17.77 11.35
C ARG A 162 4.56 18.60 12.49
N VAL A 163 5.87 18.44 12.71
CA VAL A 163 6.63 19.17 13.70
C VAL A 163 7.72 19.97 13.00
N ASP A 164 7.59 21.30 13.03
CA ASP A 164 8.47 22.20 12.32
C ASP A 164 9.66 22.68 13.18
N GLN A 165 9.53 22.66 14.50
CA GLN A 165 10.54 23.19 15.42
C GLN A 165 10.72 22.27 16.63
N ALA A 166 11.96 22.18 17.13
CA ALA A 166 12.30 21.33 18.26
C ALA A 166 11.45 21.58 19.52
N LYS A 167 11.11 22.84 19.80
CA LYS A 167 10.26 23.20 20.94
C LYS A 167 8.83 22.64 20.87
N ALA A 168 8.37 22.24 19.66
CA ALA A 168 7.06 21.65 19.45
C ALA A 168 7.10 20.11 19.52
N LEU A 169 8.26 19.50 19.74
CA LEU A 169 8.37 18.06 19.96
C LEU A 169 7.64 17.69 21.27
N PRO A 170 6.84 16.63 21.29
CA PRO A 170 6.23 16.13 22.51
C PRO A 170 7.32 15.67 23.49
N LYS A 171 7.20 16.09 24.77
CA LYS A 171 8.13 15.69 25.84
C LYS A 171 8.16 14.18 26.08
N ALA A 172 7.04 13.52 25.84
CA ALA A 172 6.92 12.08 25.80
C ALA A 172 5.86 11.70 24.78
N CYS A 173 6.06 10.64 24.05
CA CYS A 173 5.05 10.10 23.17
C CYS A 173 5.15 8.58 23.09
N GLU A 174 4.08 7.97 22.65
CA GLU A 174 4.03 6.54 22.34
C GLU A 174 4.85 6.23 21.09
N ARG A 175 4.94 4.95 20.78
CA ARG A 175 5.56 4.45 19.55
C ARG A 175 5.04 5.20 18.31
N ARG A 176 5.97 5.69 17.48
CA ARG A 176 5.66 6.48 16.24
C ARG A 176 6.63 6.10 15.13
N TYR A 177 6.18 6.22 13.89
CA TYR A 177 7.09 6.45 12.78
C TYR A 177 7.44 7.94 12.70
N VAL A 178 8.72 8.21 12.54
CA VAL A 178 9.28 9.54 12.31
C VAL A 178 9.75 9.59 10.87
N THR A 179 9.23 10.52 10.08
CA THR A 179 9.58 10.67 8.65
C THR A 179 9.99 12.10 8.37
N ASN A 180 11.09 12.31 7.65
CA ASN A 180 11.46 13.65 7.20
C ASN A 180 10.37 14.22 6.28
N PHE A 181 9.96 15.46 6.55
CA PHE A 181 9.04 16.15 5.65
C PHE A 181 9.79 16.63 4.40
N VAL A 182 9.20 16.39 3.24
CA VAL A 182 9.66 16.93 1.95
C VAL A 182 8.54 17.78 1.38
N ASP A 183 8.79 19.04 1.13
CA ASP A 183 7.80 19.93 0.52
C ASP A 183 7.63 19.55 -0.96
N SER A 184 6.40 19.17 -1.31
CA SER A 184 5.99 18.81 -2.67
C SER A 184 4.99 19.81 -3.26
N ARG A 185 4.93 21.02 -2.70
CA ARG A 185 4.07 22.08 -3.18
C ARG A 185 4.43 22.45 -4.61
N GLY A 186 3.42 22.53 -5.47
CA GLY A 186 3.57 23.05 -6.82
C GLY A 186 3.76 24.59 -6.82
N GLU A 187 4.22 25.12 -7.94
CA GLU A 187 4.40 26.59 -8.14
C GLU A 187 3.07 27.35 -7.99
N ASP A 188 1.95 26.69 -8.25
CA ASP A 188 0.60 27.21 -8.07
C ASP A 188 0.09 27.15 -6.62
N GLY A 189 0.93 26.73 -5.68
CA GLY A 189 0.61 26.62 -4.26
C GLY A 189 -0.12 25.34 -3.83
N TRP A 190 -0.47 24.45 -4.76
CA TRP A 190 -1.19 23.22 -4.45
C TRP A 190 -0.25 22.04 -4.22
N TYR A 191 -0.57 21.20 -3.24
CA TYR A 191 0.01 19.88 -3.06
C TYR A 191 -0.79 18.86 -3.84
N ARG A 192 -0.10 17.98 -4.57
CA ARG A 192 -0.72 16.90 -5.35
C ARG A 192 -0.24 15.55 -4.86
N LYS A 193 -1.17 14.62 -4.67
CA LYS A 193 -0.87 13.23 -4.35
C LYS A 193 -1.50 12.32 -5.39
N ARG A 194 -0.66 11.60 -6.10
CA ARG A 194 -1.05 10.59 -7.09
C ARG A 194 -1.06 9.21 -6.47
N ARG A 195 -2.05 8.43 -6.79
CA ARG A 195 -2.10 7.01 -6.48
C ARG A 195 -2.11 6.21 -7.75
N VAL A 196 -1.22 5.19 -7.80
CA VAL A 196 -1.18 4.18 -8.86
C VAL A 196 -1.29 2.79 -8.26
N ILE A 197 -1.89 1.88 -9.04
CA ILE A 197 -1.96 0.46 -8.71
C ILE A 197 -1.05 -0.30 -9.66
N TRP A 198 -0.16 -1.09 -9.11
CA TRP A 198 0.64 -2.07 -9.84
C TRP A 198 -0.09 -3.39 -9.86
N ALA A 199 -0.31 -3.99 -11.02
CA ALA A 199 -0.93 -5.29 -11.16
C ALA A 199 -0.40 -6.03 -12.38
N GLY A 200 0.17 -7.22 -12.17
CA GLY A 200 0.60 -8.13 -13.22
C GLY A 200 1.58 -7.55 -14.24
N GLY A 201 2.43 -6.60 -13.85
CA GLY A 201 3.40 -5.96 -14.74
C GLY A 201 2.92 -4.64 -15.36
N LYS A 202 1.71 -4.19 -15.05
CA LYS A 202 1.12 -2.94 -15.53
C LYS A 202 0.89 -1.96 -14.37
N LEU A 203 1.03 -0.67 -14.66
CA LEU A 203 0.78 0.42 -13.72
C LEU A 203 -0.48 1.18 -14.12
N PHE A 204 -1.48 1.17 -13.26
CA PHE A 204 -2.78 1.82 -13.48
C PHE A 204 -2.89 3.09 -12.63
N ALA A 205 -3.21 4.21 -13.24
CA ALA A 205 -3.56 5.43 -12.52
C ALA A 205 -4.88 5.21 -11.75
N ARG A 206 -4.93 5.66 -10.48
CA ARG A 206 -6.10 5.43 -9.61
C ARG A 206 -6.80 6.72 -9.19
N HIS A 207 -6.05 7.72 -8.75
CA HIS A 207 -6.54 9.08 -8.51
C HIS A 207 -5.38 10.06 -8.38
N GLN A 208 -5.68 11.34 -8.58
CA GLN A 208 -4.84 12.46 -8.19
C GLN A 208 -5.66 13.37 -7.28
N LEU A 209 -5.25 13.48 -6.02
CA LEU A 209 -5.83 14.42 -5.08
C LEU A 209 -5.00 15.70 -5.05
N ALA A 210 -5.67 16.85 -4.91
CA ALA A 210 -5.00 18.13 -4.72
C ALA A 210 -5.59 18.88 -3.52
N SER A 211 -4.72 19.55 -2.75
CA SER A 211 -5.07 20.30 -1.56
C SER A 211 -4.16 21.52 -1.40
N PRO A 212 -4.64 22.65 -0.86
CA PRO A 212 -3.77 23.74 -0.42
C PRO A 212 -2.91 23.34 0.79
N ASP A 213 -3.31 22.28 1.51
CA ASP A 213 -2.59 21.77 2.68
C ASP A 213 -1.64 20.63 2.30
N TRP A 214 -0.49 20.56 2.98
CA TRP A 214 0.52 19.51 2.79
C TRP A 214 -0.01 18.09 3.06
N ASN A 215 -0.99 17.95 3.95
CA ASN A 215 -1.61 16.66 4.29
C ASN A 215 -2.76 16.34 3.33
N VAL A 216 -2.42 15.88 2.13
CA VAL A 216 -3.39 15.54 1.09
C VAL A 216 -4.09 14.23 1.41
N ILE A 217 -5.35 14.31 1.83
CA ILE A 217 -6.21 13.17 2.22
C ILE A 217 -7.50 13.12 1.38
N GLY A 218 -8.37 12.13 1.64
CA GLY A 218 -9.63 11.97 0.90
C GLY A 218 -10.51 13.22 0.88
N ASP A 219 -10.51 14.01 1.96
CA ASP A 219 -11.24 15.28 2.05
C ASP A 219 -10.72 16.36 1.07
N ALA A 220 -9.55 16.19 0.48
CA ALA A 220 -9.01 17.09 -0.54
C ALA A 220 -9.96 17.28 -1.73
N ARG A 221 -10.82 16.30 -2.02
CA ARG A 221 -11.82 16.41 -3.10
C ARG A 221 -12.78 17.58 -2.93
N ARG A 222 -13.07 18.01 -1.70
CA ARG A 222 -13.89 19.22 -1.45
C ARG A 222 -13.25 20.49 -2.03
N HIS A 223 -11.92 20.59 -1.99
CA HIS A 223 -11.19 21.72 -2.60
C HIS A 223 -11.17 21.62 -4.12
N MET A 224 -11.12 20.41 -4.66
CA MET A 224 -11.10 20.18 -6.10
C MET A 224 -12.44 20.50 -6.77
N VAL A 225 -13.57 20.36 -6.05
CA VAL A 225 -14.90 20.69 -6.58
C VAL A 225 -14.99 22.15 -7.01
N ASP A 226 -14.34 23.04 -6.29
CA ASP A 226 -14.34 24.49 -6.56
C ASP A 226 -13.16 24.91 -7.48
N ALA A 227 -12.35 23.96 -7.95
CA ALA A 227 -11.19 24.16 -8.83
C ALA A 227 -11.23 23.19 -10.01
N PRO A 228 -12.05 23.45 -11.05
CA PRO A 228 -12.28 22.52 -12.18
C PRO A 228 -10.99 22.06 -12.87
N GLN A 229 -9.97 22.92 -12.95
CA GLN A 229 -8.67 22.58 -13.54
C GLN A 229 -8.00 21.39 -12.83
N LEU A 230 -8.19 21.23 -11.50
CA LEU A 230 -7.64 20.11 -10.76
C LEU A 230 -8.37 18.80 -11.05
N ILE A 231 -9.67 18.88 -11.37
CA ILE A 231 -10.45 17.72 -11.82
C ILE A 231 -10.00 17.29 -13.21
N GLU A 232 -9.75 18.24 -14.12
CA GLU A 232 -9.23 17.93 -15.47
C GLU A 232 -7.81 17.34 -15.40
N GLU A 233 -6.95 17.82 -14.49
CA GLU A 233 -5.65 17.21 -14.24
C GLU A 233 -5.79 15.75 -13.75
N GLU A 234 -6.74 15.46 -12.84
CA GLU A 234 -7.00 14.10 -12.41
C GLU A 234 -7.49 13.22 -13.57
N ARG A 235 -8.43 13.73 -14.37
CA ARG A 235 -8.93 13.01 -15.54
C ARG A 235 -7.83 12.72 -16.57
N ALA A 236 -6.97 13.70 -16.85
CA ALA A 236 -5.80 13.51 -17.71
C ALA A 236 -4.83 12.45 -17.17
N PHE A 237 -4.58 12.47 -15.84
CA PHE A 237 -3.77 11.44 -15.19
C PHE A 237 -4.41 10.05 -15.32
N LEU A 238 -5.72 9.92 -15.13
CA LEU A 238 -6.45 8.65 -15.23
C LEU A 238 -6.53 8.13 -16.67
N ALA A 239 -6.57 9.03 -17.64
CA ALA A 239 -6.56 8.68 -19.08
C ALA A 239 -5.20 8.18 -19.54
N SER A 240 -4.13 8.34 -18.76
CA SER A 240 -2.81 7.82 -19.09
C SER A 240 -2.87 6.28 -19.18
N LYS A 241 -2.45 5.75 -20.34
CA LYS A 241 -2.45 4.29 -20.56
C LYS A 241 -1.44 3.61 -19.65
N PRO A 242 -1.74 2.41 -19.13
CA PRO A 242 -0.79 1.61 -18.38
C PRO A 242 0.53 1.46 -19.17
N ASN A 243 1.65 1.80 -18.52
CA ASN A 243 2.99 1.73 -19.13
C ASN A 243 3.26 2.66 -20.33
N ALA A 244 2.41 3.66 -20.58
CA ALA A 244 2.65 4.62 -21.67
C ALA A 244 3.90 5.48 -21.41
N GLU A 245 4.20 5.78 -20.14
CA GLU A 245 5.38 6.55 -19.76
C GLU A 245 6.59 5.63 -19.60
N THR A 246 7.61 5.87 -20.41
CA THR A 246 8.93 5.21 -20.31
C THR A 246 9.92 6.04 -19.51
N GLN A 247 9.59 7.28 -19.18
CA GLN A 247 10.41 8.24 -18.45
C GLN A 247 9.56 9.01 -17.43
N GLY A 248 10.20 9.74 -16.54
CA GLY A 248 9.54 10.59 -15.55
C GLY A 248 9.11 9.85 -14.27
N PRO A 249 8.38 10.55 -13.39
CA PRO A 249 8.04 10.06 -12.05
C PRO A 249 7.28 8.71 -12.04
N GLN A 250 6.37 8.51 -12.97
CA GLN A 250 5.58 7.28 -13.05
C GLN A 250 6.44 6.07 -13.45
N ALA A 251 7.40 6.25 -14.36
CA ALA A 251 8.36 5.20 -14.71
C ALA A 251 9.25 4.82 -13.51
N CYS A 252 9.66 5.79 -12.70
CA CYS A 252 10.43 5.53 -11.48
C CYS A 252 9.61 4.73 -10.45
N VAL A 253 8.31 5.04 -10.30
CA VAL A 253 7.40 4.25 -9.44
C VAL A 253 7.23 2.83 -9.97
N LYS A 254 7.12 2.63 -11.28
CA LYS A 254 7.12 1.30 -11.90
C LYS A 254 8.39 0.52 -11.57
N ALA A 255 9.56 1.16 -11.70
CA ALA A 255 10.84 0.55 -11.35
C ALA A 255 10.93 0.15 -9.87
N ALA A 256 10.31 0.92 -8.96
CA ALA A 256 10.23 0.57 -7.54
C ALA A 256 9.48 -0.74 -7.30
N PHE A 257 8.31 -0.95 -7.93
CA PHE A 257 7.57 -2.22 -7.83
C PHE A 257 8.37 -3.40 -8.41
N GLN A 258 9.04 -3.20 -9.54
CA GLN A 258 9.88 -4.21 -10.17
C GLN A 258 11.07 -4.57 -9.29
N HIS A 259 11.74 -3.58 -8.69
CA HIS A 259 12.86 -3.78 -7.78
C HIS A 259 12.46 -4.61 -6.55
N LEU A 260 11.29 -4.33 -5.96
CA LEU A 260 10.74 -5.10 -4.85
C LEU A 260 10.20 -6.47 -5.26
N GLY A 261 10.10 -6.77 -6.55
CA GLY A 261 9.59 -8.03 -7.08
C GLY A 261 8.09 -8.24 -6.81
N LEU A 262 7.33 -7.16 -6.62
CA LEU A 262 5.90 -7.24 -6.34
C LEU A 262 5.10 -7.55 -7.59
N GLN A 263 4.07 -8.37 -7.46
CA GLN A 263 3.12 -8.69 -8.54
C GLN A 263 1.91 -7.76 -8.56
N PHE A 264 1.60 -7.18 -7.41
CA PHE A 264 0.56 -6.18 -7.24
C PHE A 264 0.91 -5.28 -6.05
N GLY A 265 0.27 -4.14 -5.96
CA GLY A 265 0.46 -3.18 -4.86
C GLY A 265 -0.06 -1.80 -5.24
N VAL A 266 0.09 -0.87 -4.32
CA VAL A 266 -0.28 0.53 -4.52
C VAL A 266 0.85 1.45 -4.08
N CYS A 267 1.04 2.55 -4.80
CA CYS A 267 1.98 3.59 -4.41
C CYS A 267 1.27 4.95 -4.39
N ASP A 268 1.42 5.66 -3.28
CA ASP A 268 1.11 7.08 -3.15
C ASP A 268 2.40 7.89 -3.33
N TYR A 269 2.39 8.81 -4.28
CA TYR A 269 3.57 9.64 -4.59
C TYR A 269 3.18 11.06 -5.03
N ALA A 270 4.15 11.97 -4.99
CA ALA A 270 4.06 13.28 -5.63
C ALA A 270 5.14 13.44 -6.70
N CYS A 271 4.88 14.29 -7.68
CA CYS A 271 5.87 14.73 -8.63
C CYS A 271 6.55 16.00 -8.09
N LEU A 272 7.86 15.97 -7.94
CA LEU A 272 8.64 17.13 -7.53
C LEU A 272 8.99 17.99 -8.77
N ALA A 273 9.26 19.29 -8.56
CA ALA A 273 9.63 20.22 -9.62
C ALA A 273 10.88 19.77 -10.41
N ASN A 274 11.78 19.03 -9.78
CA ASN A 274 12.98 18.46 -10.44
C ASN A 274 12.70 17.14 -11.20
N GLY A 275 11.43 16.79 -11.44
CA GLY A 275 11.03 15.59 -12.18
C GLY A 275 11.14 14.27 -11.41
N LYS A 276 11.52 14.28 -10.12
CA LYS A 276 11.58 13.07 -9.30
C LYS A 276 10.23 12.71 -8.69
N ALA A 277 10.03 11.43 -8.39
CA ALA A 277 8.89 10.94 -7.64
C ALA A 277 9.20 10.91 -6.14
N LEU A 278 8.46 11.68 -5.35
CA LEU A 278 8.47 11.60 -3.88
C LEU A 278 7.52 10.49 -3.44
N ILE A 279 8.04 9.42 -2.87
CA ILE A 279 7.25 8.29 -2.39
C ILE A 279 6.73 8.58 -0.98
N PHE A 280 5.42 8.60 -0.80
CA PHE A 280 4.78 8.70 0.51
C PHE A 280 4.58 7.32 1.16
N GLU A 281 4.16 6.34 0.35
CA GLU A 281 4.02 4.95 0.77
C GLU A 281 3.98 4.03 -0.45
N LEU A 282 4.44 2.80 -0.26
CA LEU A 282 4.28 1.71 -1.20
C LEU A 282 3.78 0.50 -0.42
N ASN A 283 2.54 0.07 -0.69
CA ASN A 283 1.90 -1.01 0.03
C ASN A 283 1.71 -2.23 -0.87
N PRO A 284 2.05 -3.44 -0.40
CA PRO A 284 1.87 -4.68 -1.13
C PRO A 284 0.40 -5.13 -1.20
N CYS A 285 -0.50 -4.43 -0.50
CA CYS A 285 -1.93 -4.67 -0.50
C CYS A 285 -2.69 -3.33 -0.56
N PHE A 286 -3.90 -3.32 -1.11
CA PHE A 286 -4.66 -2.09 -1.32
C PHE A 286 -6.17 -2.31 -1.32
N GLN A 287 -6.93 -1.23 -1.23
CA GLN A 287 -8.36 -1.22 -1.46
C GLN A 287 -8.63 -0.90 -2.94
N LEU A 288 -9.33 -1.79 -3.63
CA LEU A 288 -9.73 -1.56 -5.02
C LEU A 288 -11.04 -0.81 -5.10
N THR A 289 -12.02 -1.20 -4.28
CA THR A 289 -13.27 -0.47 -4.12
C THR A 289 -13.10 0.53 -2.99
N GLY A 290 -13.00 1.81 -3.33
CA GLY A 290 -13.01 2.90 -2.35
C GLY A 290 -14.44 3.36 -2.08
N SER A 291 -14.70 3.92 -0.90
CA SER A 291 -15.92 4.69 -0.69
C SER A 291 -15.85 5.95 -1.57
N LEU A 292 -16.59 5.93 -2.67
CA LEU A 292 -16.82 7.15 -3.44
C LEU A 292 -17.55 8.17 -2.54
N PRO A 293 -17.27 9.47 -2.68
CA PRO A 293 -17.98 10.49 -1.93
C PRO A 293 -19.48 10.39 -2.20
N GLN A 294 -20.25 9.93 -1.22
CA GLN A 294 -21.69 9.67 -1.40
C GLN A 294 -22.52 10.95 -1.58
N LYS A 295 -22.02 12.10 -1.11
CA LYS A 295 -22.65 13.40 -1.23
C LYS A 295 -21.70 14.36 -1.93
N SER A 296 -21.62 14.27 -3.24
CA SER A 296 -20.82 15.17 -4.07
C SER A 296 -21.64 15.72 -5.21
N ARG A 297 -21.36 16.98 -5.62
CA ARG A 297 -21.91 17.59 -6.84
C ARG A 297 -21.35 16.96 -8.12
N LEU A 298 -20.23 16.20 -8.00
CA LEU A 298 -19.55 15.57 -9.11
C LEU A 298 -19.79 14.06 -9.10
N ASP A 299 -19.86 13.49 -10.31
CA ASP A 299 -19.87 12.04 -10.49
C ASP A 299 -18.44 11.49 -10.46
N TRP A 300 -18.12 10.75 -9.41
CA TRP A 300 -16.80 10.13 -9.21
C TRP A 300 -16.69 8.69 -9.72
N ARG A 301 -17.74 8.17 -10.41
CA ARG A 301 -17.73 6.77 -10.92
C ARG A 301 -16.59 6.49 -11.90
N TYR A 302 -16.09 7.51 -12.59
CA TYR A 302 -14.93 7.39 -13.47
C TYR A 302 -13.67 6.85 -12.76
N LEU A 303 -13.58 6.99 -11.43
CA LEU A 303 -12.46 6.46 -10.64
C LEU A 303 -12.44 4.93 -10.59
N GLU A 304 -13.54 4.26 -10.89
CA GLU A 304 -13.67 2.80 -10.84
C GLU A 304 -13.67 2.14 -12.22
N ALA A 305 -13.53 2.92 -13.29
CA ALA A 305 -13.61 2.44 -14.66
C ALA A 305 -12.63 1.28 -14.99
N ASN A 306 -11.46 1.23 -14.32
CA ASN A 306 -10.41 0.25 -14.59
C ASN A 306 -10.41 -0.95 -13.63
N ASN A 307 -11.40 -1.09 -12.75
CA ASN A 307 -11.36 -2.11 -11.70
C ASN A 307 -11.27 -3.54 -12.27
N GLU A 308 -12.01 -3.85 -13.31
CA GLU A 308 -12.00 -5.18 -13.93
C GLU A 308 -10.67 -5.48 -14.62
N GLU A 309 -10.09 -4.51 -15.32
CA GLU A 309 -8.78 -4.65 -15.97
C GLU A 309 -7.67 -4.86 -14.93
N ILE A 310 -7.72 -4.13 -13.81
CA ILE A 310 -6.78 -4.28 -12.69
C ILE A 310 -6.87 -5.70 -12.11
N LEU A 311 -8.08 -6.22 -11.87
CA LEU A 311 -8.29 -7.58 -11.35
C LEU A 311 -7.79 -8.64 -12.33
N ALA A 312 -8.04 -8.46 -13.63
CA ALA A 312 -7.56 -9.38 -14.66
C ALA A 312 -6.02 -9.39 -14.74
N ALA A 313 -5.39 -8.22 -14.72
CA ALA A 313 -3.94 -8.09 -14.72
C ALA A 313 -3.31 -8.69 -13.46
N LEU A 314 -3.92 -8.46 -12.30
CA LEU A 314 -3.51 -9.03 -11.03
C LEU A 314 -3.53 -10.56 -11.06
N LEU A 315 -4.63 -11.16 -11.50
CA LEU A 315 -4.78 -12.62 -11.60
C LEU A 315 -3.75 -13.22 -12.56
N ALA A 316 -3.52 -12.59 -13.70
CA ALA A 316 -2.49 -13.01 -14.64
C ALA A 316 -1.07 -12.97 -14.02
N GLY A 317 -0.75 -11.93 -13.24
CA GLY A 317 0.51 -11.82 -12.52
C GLY A 317 0.69 -12.90 -11.46
N ILE A 318 -0.35 -13.15 -10.67
CA ILE A 318 -0.38 -14.24 -9.67
C ILE A 318 -0.11 -15.58 -10.35
N GLY A 319 -0.83 -15.88 -11.44
CA GLY A 319 -0.68 -17.14 -12.18
C GLY A 319 0.74 -17.35 -12.69
N ARG A 320 1.36 -16.34 -13.29
CA ARG A 320 2.76 -16.41 -13.74
C ARG A 320 3.73 -16.68 -12.60
N GLN A 321 3.58 -16.02 -11.46
CA GLN A 321 4.49 -16.21 -10.33
C GLN A 321 4.34 -17.58 -9.69
N ILE A 322 3.11 -18.09 -9.56
CA ILE A 322 2.86 -19.45 -9.06
C ILE A 322 3.50 -20.48 -10.01
N ALA A 323 3.28 -20.35 -11.31
CA ALA A 323 3.86 -21.25 -12.30
C ALA A 323 5.40 -21.24 -12.25
N ALA A 324 6.01 -20.06 -12.18
CA ALA A 324 7.45 -19.91 -12.09
C ALA A 324 8.03 -20.56 -10.82
N LYS A 325 7.38 -20.39 -9.67
CA LYS A 325 7.82 -20.99 -8.40
C LYS A 325 7.56 -22.51 -8.32
N ALA A 326 6.55 -23.00 -9.02
CA ALA A 326 6.26 -24.44 -9.12
C ALA A 326 7.17 -25.16 -10.14
N GLY A 327 8.09 -24.47 -10.82
CA GLY A 327 8.94 -25.03 -11.86
C GLY A 327 8.22 -25.38 -13.17
N ILE A 328 6.97 -24.93 -13.32
CA ILE A 328 6.18 -25.13 -14.52
C ILE A 328 6.62 -24.08 -15.54
N ARG A 329 7.44 -24.50 -16.53
CA ARG A 329 7.76 -23.62 -17.67
C ARG A 329 6.47 -23.43 -18.47
N GLY A 330 6.02 -22.19 -18.59
CA GLY A 330 4.93 -21.86 -19.50
C GLY A 330 5.34 -22.20 -20.93
N ASN A 331 4.52 -23.00 -21.61
CA ASN A 331 4.60 -23.21 -23.06
C ASN A 331 4.14 -21.91 -23.75
#